data_277bb58f0f1d3d151e8decf813649c82
#
_entry.id   277bb58f0f1d3d151e8decf813649c82
#
_cell.length_a   1.000
_cell.length_b   1.000
_cell.length_c   1.000
_cell.angle_alpha   90.00
_cell.angle_beta   90.00
_cell.angle_gamma   90.00
#
_symmetry.space_group_name_H-M   'P 1'
#
loop_
_entity.id
_entity.type
_entity.pdbx_description
1 polymer ?
#
loop_
_entity_poly.entity_id
_entity_poly.type
_entity_poly.pdbx_seq_one_letter_code
_entity_poly.pdbx_strand_id
1 'polypeptide(L)'
;AAAPAKPAKAAKATAPKGLPPLLDRELFFGNPEIAGAQLSPDGKWTAFLKPWKETRNVWVKKTGDPYDKAHLVTAEPKRPVAGFFWSRDSKYVLFVKDNDGDENFNVWAVDPAAKAEAGKDAPTPRNLTDAKGARAQIYAVPKNDPDVVFVGLNDRDAAWHDVYKVKISTGERTLLRKNTEKIAGWVFDLAGQLRLAAHVADNGDTEILRVDPESFTKVYSCNVFESCGPVRFHKDGKRVYMETNKGEPDLTRLTLFDPASGKEEVVETDPKGRVDFGNAVFADATDELVATSYEDDRTRIYFRDKAWEADYRLLEKKLPGRHVMPAGSTADESLWMVTAYSDVDPGTRYLFERKT
;
A
#
# COMPACT_ATOMS: atom_id res chain seq x y z
N ALA A 1 1.36 -47.74 -1.33
CA ALA A 1 0.52 -46.55 -1.34
C ALA A 1 0.28 -46.19 -2.81
N ALA A 2 -0.99 -46.25 -3.27
CA ALA A 2 -1.39 -45.92 -4.64
C ALA A 2 -1.33 -44.40 -4.84
N ALA A 3 -0.79 -43.95 -5.99
CA ALA A 3 -0.75 -42.56 -6.38
C ALA A 3 -2.16 -42.00 -6.55
N PRO A 4 -2.43 -40.72 -6.21
CA PRO A 4 -3.73 -40.11 -6.39
C PRO A 4 -4.06 -40.04 -7.89
N ALA A 5 -5.28 -40.46 -8.23
CA ALA A 5 -5.79 -40.42 -9.58
C ALA A 5 -5.85 -38.97 -10.09
N LYS A 6 -5.36 -38.73 -11.30
CA LYS A 6 -5.52 -37.46 -12.02
C LYS A 6 -7.02 -37.10 -12.07
N PRO A 7 -7.38 -35.84 -11.76
CA PRO A 7 -8.77 -35.43 -11.91
C PRO A 7 -9.21 -35.62 -13.37
N ALA A 8 -10.36 -36.26 -13.54
CA ALA A 8 -10.95 -36.46 -14.84
C ALA A 8 -11.21 -35.10 -15.50
N LYS A 9 -10.79 -34.91 -16.75
CA LYS A 9 -11.15 -33.73 -17.55
C LYS A 9 -12.67 -33.59 -17.54
N ALA A 10 -13.16 -32.50 -16.92
CA ALA A 10 -14.59 -32.18 -16.95
C ALA A 10 -15.06 -32.14 -18.42
N ALA A 11 -16.13 -32.86 -18.71
CA ALA A 11 -16.73 -32.82 -20.03
C ALA A 11 -17.16 -31.37 -20.35
N LYS A 12 -16.72 -30.86 -21.51
CA LYS A 12 -17.14 -29.54 -21.99
C LYS A 12 -18.66 -29.56 -22.13
N ALA A 13 -19.35 -28.83 -21.24
CA ALA A 13 -20.78 -28.60 -21.36
C ALA A 13 -21.02 -27.84 -22.67
N THR A 14 -21.81 -28.42 -23.58
CA THR A 14 -22.25 -27.76 -24.80
C THR A 14 -23.33 -26.75 -24.45
N ALA A 15 -23.15 -25.49 -24.85
CA ALA A 15 -24.19 -24.46 -24.65
C ALA A 15 -25.48 -24.84 -25.36
N PRO A 16 -26.68 -24.55 -24.77
CA PRO A 16 -27.94 -24.71 -25.44
C PRO A 16 -27.98 -23.91 -26.77
N LYS A 17 -28.68 -24.43 -27.79
CA LYS A 17 -28.83 -23.73 -29.08
C LYS A 17 -29.39 -22.30 -28.87
N GLY A 18 -28.64 -21.29 -29.36
CA GLY A 18 -29.03 -19.88 -29.29
C GLY A 18 -28.39 -19.09 -28.14
N LEU A 19 -27.64 -19.72 -27.24
CA LEU A 19 -26.88 -19.03 -26.22
C LEU A 19 -25.39 -18.93 -26.62
N PRO A 20 -24.66 -17.87 -26.17
CA PRO A 20 -23.23 -17.78 -26.40
C PRO A 20 -22.50 -18.98 -25.74
N PRO A 21 -21.31 -19.34 -26.21
CA PRO A 21 -20.55 -20.43 -25.61
C PRO A 21 -20.21 -20.11 -24.14
N LEU A 22 -20.27 -21.15 -23.29
CA LEU A 22 -19.84 -21.03 -21.90
C LEU A 22 -18.34 -20.77 -21.88
N LEU A 23 -17.97 -19.68 -21.21
CA LEU A 23 -16.57 -19.35 -20.96
C LEU A 23 -16.05 -20.12 -19.73
N ASP A 24 -14.80 -20.55 -19.78
CA ASP A 24 -14.19 -21.24 -18.66
C ASP A 24 -14.05 -20.26 -17.49
N ARG A 25 -14.41 -20.70 -16.28
CA ARG A 25 -14.24 -19.93 -15.06
C ARG A 25 -12.79 -19.59 -14.76
N GLU A 26 -11.86 -20.46 -15.13
CA GLU A 26 -10.41 -20.22 -14.95
C GLU A 26 -9.96 -18.93 -15.62
N LEU A 27 -10.59 -18.55 -16.75
CA LEU A 27 -10.31 -17.30 -17.43
C LEU A 27 -10.61 -16.05 -16.55
N PHE A 28 -11.60 -16.14 -15.66
CA PHE A 28 -12.05 -15.00 -14.82
C PHE A 28 -11.51 -15.07 -13.39
N PHE A 29 -11.33 -16.27 -12.86
CA PHE A 29 -11.05 -16.50 -11.44
C PHE A 29 -9.71 -17.19 -11.20
N GLY A 30 -9.00 -17.56 -12.24
CA GLY A 30 -7.65 -18.12 -12.14
C GLY A 30 -6.63 -17.11 -11.61
N ASN A 31 -5.58 -17.61 -11.01
CA ASN A 31 -4.48 -16.74 -10.57
C ASN A 31 -3.79 -16.12 -11.79
N PRO A 32 -3.52 -14.80 -11.77
CA PRO A 32 -2.71 -14.17 -12.79
C PRO A 32 -1.29 -14.76 -12.78
N GLU A 33 -0.67 -14.86 -13.94
CA GLU A 33 0.72 -15.34 -14.04
C GLU A 33 1.67 -14.45 -13.25
N ILE A 34 1.50 -13.14 -13.35
CA ILE A 34 2.27 -12.12 -12.61
C ILE A 34 1.33 -11.02 -12.14
N ALA A 35 1.48 -10.61 -10.88
CA ALA A 35 0.71 -9.51 -10.30
C ALA A 35 1.58 -8.64 -9.39
N GLY A 36 1.12 -7.42 -9.12
CA GLY A 36 1.64 -6.56 -8.05
C GLY A 36 3.12 -6.19 -8.17
N ALA A 37 3.71 -6.09 -9.37
CA ALA A 37 5.12 -5.77 -9.52
C ALA A 37 5.47 -4.40 -8.91
N GLN A 38 6.62 -4.33 -8.20
CA GLN A 38 7.16 -3.14 -7.56
C GLN A 38 8.67 -3.04 -7.79
N LEU A 39 9.16 -1.81 -8.01
CA LEU A 39 10.58 -1.51 -8.02
C LEU A 39 11.14 -1.40 -6.60
N SER A 40 12.37 -1.84 -6.38
CA SER A 40 13.10 -1.43 -5.18
C SER A 40 13.41 0.07 -5.22
N PRO A 41 13.50 0.77 -4.07
CA PRO A 41 13.85 2.19 -4.03
C PRO A 41 15.12 2.58 -4.77
N ASP A 42 16.11 1.68 -4.84
CA ASP A 42 17.37 1.89 -5.59
C ASP A 42 17.30 1.45 -7.06
N GLY A 43 16.14 0.97 -7.53
CA GLY A 43 15.89 0.53 -8.91
C GLY A 43 16.57 -0.76 -9.33
N LYS A 44 17.37 -1.41 -8.47
CA LYS A 44 18.13 -2.61 -8.86
C LYS A 44 17.28 -3.87 -8.95
N TRP A 45 16.17 -3.93 -8.21
CA TRP A 45 15.32 -5.09 -8.13
C TRP A 45 13.90 -4.80 -8.55
N THR A 46 13.25 -5.80 -9.10
CA THR A 46 11.79 -5.84 -9.28
C THR A 46 11.26 -7.05 -8.51
N ALA A 47 10.35 -6.80 -7.58
CA ALA A 47 9.59 -7.84 -6.87
C ALA A 47 8.18 -7.93 -7.44
N PHE A 48 7.59 -9.13 -7.44
CA PHE A 48 6.23 -9.36 -7.94
C PHE A 48 5.63 -10.62 -7.33
N LEU A 49 4.32 -10.75 -7.41
CA LEU A 49 3.59 -11.96 -7.03
C LEU A 49 3.46 -12.87 -8.25
N LYS A 50 3.81 -14.13 -8.06
CA LYS A 50 3.63 -15.20 -9.04
C LYS A 50 3.24 -16.49 -8.31
N PRO A 51 2.40 -17.36 -8.89
CA PRO A 51 2.10 -18.66 -8.30
C PRO A 51 3.36 -19.50 -8.07
N TRP A 52 3.45 -20.07 -6.86
CA TRP A 52 4.35 -21.18 -6.54
C TRP A 52 3.49 -22.27 -5.91
N LYS A 53 3.49 -23.46 -6.52
CA LYS A 53 2.46 -24.46 -6.28
C LYS A 53 1.08 -23.83 -6.54
N GLU A 54 0.17 -23.85 -5.57
CA GLU A 54 -1.21 -23.35 -5.74
C GLU A 54 -1.42 -21.91 -5.23
N THR A 55 -0.38 -21.26 -4.69
CA THR A 55 -0.53 -19.96 -4.02
C THR A 55 0.39 -18.90 -4.59
N ARG A 56 -0.03 -17.61 -4.49
CA ARG A 56 0.79 -16.47 -4.89
C ARG A 56 1.87 -16.19 -3.85
N ASN A 57 3.10 -16.17 -4.31
CA ASN A 57 4.29 -15.92 -3.52
C ASN A 57 5.13 -14.78 -4.12
N VAL A 58 6.04 -14.22 -3.35
CA VAL A 58 6.92 -13.16 -3.82
C VAL A 58 8.11 -13.76 -4.55
N TRP A 59 8.34 -13.23 -5.74
CA TRP A 59 9.49 -13.48 -6.59
C TRP A 59 10.24 -12.19 -6.82
N VAL A 60 11.56 -12.28 -7.00
CA VAL A 60 12.41 -11.13 -7.30
C VAL A 60 13.33 -11.41 -8.47
N LYS A 61 13.65 -10.36 -9.22
CA LYS A 61 14.68 -10.38 -10.27
C LYS A 61 15.44 -9.06 -10.29
N LYS A 62 16.59 -9.00 -10.92
CA LYS A 62 17.20 -7.72 -11.29
C LYS A 62 16.28 -6.99 -12.26
N THR A 63 16.17 -5.69 -12.15
CA THR A 63 15.19 -4.92 -12.91
C THR A 63 15.33 -5.08 -14.42
N GLY A 64 16.56 -5.12 -14.94
CA GLY A 64 16.83 -5.34 -16.37
C GLY A 64 16.75 -6.80 -16.85
N ASP A 65 16.67 -7.77 -15.94
CA ASP A 65 16.66 -9.19 -16.31
C ASP A 65 15.28 -9.61 -16.85
N PRO A 66 15.22 -10.64 -17.70
CA PRO A 66 13.96 -11.26 -18.09
C PRO A 66 13.33 -12.03 -16.92
N TYR A 67 12.01 -12.31 -17.01
CA TYR A 67 11.25 -12.94 -15.92
C TYR A 67 11.68 -14.38 -15.59
N ASP A 68 12.29 -15.10 -16.52
CA ASP A 68 12.83 -16.45 -16.29
C ASP A 68 14.06 -16.47 -15.37
N LYS A 69 14.68 -15.31 -15.12
CA LYS A 69 15.76 -15.13 -14.13
C LYS A 69 15.26 -14.82 -12.73
N ALA A 70 13.95 -14.69 -12.55
CA ALA A 70 13.38 -14.46 -11.24
C ALA A 70 13.57 -15.68 -10.33
N HIS A 71 13.77 -15.41 -9.05
CA HIS A 71 13.83 -16.45 -8.03
C HIS A 71 12.83 -16.19 -6.92
N LEU A 72 12.42 -17.28 -6.28
CA LEU A 72 11.43 -17.29 -5.21
C LEU A 72 12.04 -16.79 -3.90
N VAL A 73 11.39 -15.86 -3.22
CA VAL A 73 11.83 -15.36 -1.89
C VAL A 73 10.85 -15.69 -0.77
N THR A 74 9.63 -16.14 -1.10
CA THR A 74 8.69 -16.70 -0.12
C THR A 74 8.13 -18.02 -0.65
N ALA A 75 7.86 -19.00 0.22
CA ALA A 75 7.36 -20.32 -0.17
C ALA A 75 6.18 -20.75 0.71
N GLU A 76 5.09 -19.99 0.64
CA GLU A 76 3.86 -20.25 1.37
C GLU A 76 2.97 -21.22 0.58
N PRO A 77 2.80 -22.48 1.02
CA PRO A 77 2.15 -23.50 0.20
C PRO A 77 0.64 -23.51 0.26
N LYS A 78 0.04 -22.95 1.31
CA LYS A 78 -1.40 -23.04 1.58
C LYS A 78 -2.14 -21.73 1.39
N ARG A 79 -1.55 -20.64 1.84
CA ARG A 79 -2.14 -19.30 1.81
C ARG A 79 -1.26 -18.35 1.00
N PRO A 80 -1.84 -17.49 0.16
CA PRO A 80 -1.05 -16.53 -0.57
C PRO A 80 -0.44 -15.49 0.36
N VAL A 81 0.69 -14.93 -0.04
CA VAL A 81 1.19 -13.67 0.53
C VAL A 81 0.14 -12.59 0.25
N ALA A 82 -0.36 -11.93 1.31
CA ALA A 82 -1.43 -10.96 1.21
C ALA A 82 -0.96 -9.65 0.54
N GLY A 83 0.27 -9.24 0.80
CA GLY A 83 0.89 -8.06 0.23
C GLY A 83 2.37 -7.99 0.57
N PHE A 84 3.11 -7.19 -0.19
CA PHE A 84 4.53 -6.95 0.05
C PHE A 84 4.93 -5.52 -0.32
N PHE A 85 6.06 -5.07 0.21
CA PHE A 85 6.67 -3.78 -0.10
C PHE A 85 8.17 -3.82 0.21
N TRP A 86 8.91 -2.81 -0.21
CA TRP A 86 10.35 -2.72 0.01
C TRP A 86 10.70 -1.92 1.27
N SER A 87 11.77 -2.32 1.97
CA SER A 87 12.44 -1.41 2.90
C SER A 87 13.01 -0.22 2.15
N ARG A 88 13.12 0.94 2.80
CA ARG A 88 13.57 2.18 2.15
C ARG A 88 15.00 2.11 1.61
N ASP A 89 15.85 1.24 2.18
CA ASP A 89 17.22 0.99 1.73
C ASP A 89 17.36 -0.15 0.72
N SER A 90 16.25 -0.70 0.26
CA SER A 90 16.21 -1.81 -0.71
C SER A 90 16.83 -3.14 -0.23
N LYS A 91 17.19 -3.25 1.07
CA LYS A 91 17.82 -4.46 1.60
C LYS A 91 16.84 -5.59 1.87
N TYR A 92 15.56 -5.27 2.06
CA TYR A 92 14.56 -6.25 2.40
C TYR A 92 13.28 -6.08 1.59
N VAL A 93 12.69 -7.21 1.23
CA VAL A 93 11.27 -7.29 0.89
C VAL A 93 10.53 -7.60 2.19
N LEU A 94 9.62 -6.71 2.57
CA LEU A 94 8.69 -6.93 3.67
C LEU A 94 7.39 -7.48 3.10
N PHE A 95 6.79 -8.43 3.80
CA PHE A 95 5.51 -8.99 3.38
C PHE A 95 4.63 -9.33 4.57
N VAL A 96 3.34 -9.44 4.33
CA VAL A 96 2.35 -9.79 5.34
C VAL A 96 1.68 -11.10 4.99
N LYS A 97 1.55 -11.97 5.99
CA LYS A 97 0.81 -13.20 5.90
C LYS A 97 0.14 -13.53 7.22
N ASP A 98 -0.94 -14.27 7.14
CA ASP A 98 -1.61 -14.91 8.27
C ASP A 98 -1.11 -16.35 8.45
N ASN A 99 -1.64 -17.02 9.46
CA ASN A 99 -1.33 -18.42 9.73
C ASN A 99 -2.57 -19.29 9.45
N ASP A 100 -2.57 -19.96 8.28
CA ASP A 100 -3.63 -20.87 7.86
C ASP A 100 -5.06 -20.25 7.80
N GLY A 101 -5.19 -18.93 7.65
CA GLY A 101 -6.49 -18.25 7.52
C GLY A 101 -7.06 -17.70 8.83
N ASP A 102 -6.24 -17.58 9.88
CA ASP A 102 -6.64 -17.01 11.16
C ASP A 102 -6.74 -15.47 11.14
N GLU A 103 -6.40 -14.83 10.02
CA GLU A 103 -6.39 -13.38 9.79
C GLU A 103 -5.51 -12.58 10.77
N ASN A 104 -4.72 -13.27 11.59
CA ASN A 104 -3.70 -12.66 12.43
C ASN A 104 -2.42 -12.41 11.62
N PHE A 105 -2.52 -11.40 10.76
CA PHE A 105 -1.42 -11.05 9.87
C PHE A 105 -0.20 -10.56 10.64
N ASN A 106 0.95 -11.16 10.36
CA ASN A 106 2.25 -10.74 10.85
C ASN A 106 3.09 -10.15 9.73
N VAL A 107 4.05 -9.29 10.09
CA VAL A 107 5.00 -8.66 9.17
C VAL A 107 6.29 -9.47 9.16
N TRP A 108 6.75 -9.81 7.97
CA TRP A 108 7.95 -10.59 7.73
C TRP A 108 8.92 -9.81 6.85
N ALA A 109 10.21 -10.13 6.93
CA ALA A 109 11.25 -9.56 6.08
C ALA A 109 12.14 -10.66 5.50
N VAL A 110 12.54 -10.51 4.24
CA VAL A 110 13.48 -11.39 3.57
C VAL A 110 14.45 -10.57 2.73
N ASP A 111 15.73 -10.97 2.72
CA ASP A 111 16.74 -10.39 1.83
C ASP A 111 16.46 -10.85 0.39
N PRO A 112 16.27 -9.93 -0.57
CA PRO A 112 16.02 -10.29 -1.97
C PRO A 112 17.18 -11.02 -2.63
N ALA A 113 18.40 -10.93 -2.11
CA ALA A 113 19.57 -11.62 -2.62
C ALA A 113 19.86 -12.96 -1.93
N ALA A 114 19.13 -13.28 -0.85
CA ALA A 114 19.34 -14.51 -0.11
C ALA A 114 19.04 -15.75 -0.95
N LYS A 115 19.80 -16.79 -0.72
CA LYS A 115 19.58 -18.10 -1.33
C LYS A 115 18.82 -19.00 -0.38
N ALA A 116 18.02 -19.90 -0.95
CA ALA A 116 17.39 -20.95 -0.19
C ALA A 116 18.45 -21.83 0.49
N GLU A 117 18.21 -22.21 1.72
CA GLU A 117 19.00 -23.20 2.47
C GLU A 117 18.80 -24.58 1.85
N ALA A 118 19.73 -25.50 2.10
CA ALA A 118 19.64 -26.85 1.58
C ALA A 118 18.30 -27.51 1.99
N GLY A 119 17.56 -28.00 0.99
CA GLY A 119 16.26 -28.65 1.18
C GLY A 119 15.07 -27.69 1.34
N LYS A 120 15.27 -26.38 1.23
CA LYS A 120 14.20 -25.38 1.19
C LYS A 120 14.00 -24.84 -0.22
N ASP A 121 12.76 -24.44 -0.53
CA ASP A 121 12.40 -23.84 -1.84
C ASP A 121 12.69 -22.34 -1.90
N ALA A 122 12.74 -21.65 -0.74
CA ALA A 122 13.02 -20.23 -0.60
C ALA A 122 13.87 -19.94 0.63
N PRO A 123 14.49 -18.76 0.73
CA PRO A 123 15.19 -18.30 1.93
C PRO A 123 14.26 -18.30 3.15
N THR A 124 14.82 -18.46 4.36
CA THR A 124 14.07 -18.35 5.61
C THR A 124 13.82 -16.88 5.92
N PRO A 125 12.56 -16.40 5.92
CA PRO A 125 12.24 -15.02 6.28
C PRO A 125 12.28 -14.82 7.78
N ARG A 126 12.52 -13.59 8.23
CA ARG A 126 12.42 -13.18 9.63
C ARG A 126 11.01 -12.68 9.94
N ASN A 127 10.38 -13.22 10.99
CA ASN A 127 9.15 -12.63 11.52
C ASN A 127 9.51 -11.40 12.36
N LEU A 128 9.06 -10.22 11.94
CA LEU A 128 9.33 -8.95 12.61
C LEU A 128 8.39 -8.69 13.79
N THR A 129 7.20 -9.24 13.73
CA THR A 129 6.16 -9.01 14.75
C THR A 129 5.99 -10.18 15.70
N ASP A 130 6.26 -11.39 15.26
CA ASP A 130 6.29 -12.66 16.03
C ASP A 130 5.26 -12.73 17.18
N ALA A 131 4.01 -12.39 16.85
CA ALA A 131 2.92 -12.30 17.81
C ALA A 131 1.85 -13.33 17.44
N LYS A 132 1.88 -14.48 18.12
CA LYS A 132 0.91 -15.55 17.90
C LYS A 132 -0.48 -15.11 18.36
N GLY A 133 -1.47 -15.27 17.48
CA GLY A 133 -2.85 -14.89 17.77
C GLY A 133 -3.10 -13.38 17.84
N ALA A 134 -2.12 -12.58 17.39
CA ALA A 134 -2.24 -11.14 17.30
C ALA A 134 -2.07 -10.68 15.84
N ARG A 135 -2.73 -9.58 15.53
CA ARG A 135 -2.69 -8.93 14.21
C ARG A 135 -1.76 -7.74 14.25
N ALA A 136 -0.91 -7.66 13.23
CA ALA A 136 -0.08 -6.49 12.97
C ALA A 136 -0.75 -5.53 11.97
N GLN A 137 -0.58 -4.24 12.22
CA GLN A 137 -0.90 -3.15 11.28
C GLN A 137 0.37 -2.34 11.01
N ILE A 138 0.61 -1.97 9.75
CA ILE A 138 1.75 -1.11 9.39
C ILE A 138 1.27 0.32 9.38
N TYR A 139 1.91 1.19 10.18
CA TYR A 139 1.58 2.61 10.26
C TYR A 139 2.49 3.49 9.43
N ALA A 140 3.80 3.21 9.44
CA ALA A 140 4.74 4.01 8.65
C ALA A 140 6.04 3.24 8.35
N VAL A 141 6.67 3.61 7.23
CA VAL A 141 8.02 3.18 6.81
C VAL A 141 8.82 4.46 6.57
N PRO A 142 9.55 4.96 7.56
CA PRO A 142 10.19 6.26 7.50
C PRO A 142 11.35 6.28 6.51
N LYS A 143 11.55 7.42 5.83
CA LYS A 143 12.67 7.59 4.87
C LYS A 143 14.01 7.83 5.57
N ASN A 144 13.99 8.51 6.71
CA ASN A 144 15.18 8.90 7.45
C ASN A 144 15.75 7.79 8.37
N ASP A 145 15.00 6.70 8.58
CA ASP A 145 15.46 5.52 9.31
C ASP A 145 15.06 4.27 8.53
N PRO A 146 15.79 3.93 7.45
CA PRO A 146 15.36 2.91 6.49
C PRO A 146 15.38 1.48 7.04
N ASP A 147 15.98 1.25 8.20
CA ASP A 147 15.97 -0.03 8.93
C ASP A 147 14.78 -0.15 9.90
N VAL A 148 13.79 0.73 9.79
CA VAL A 148 12.67 0.78 10.72
C VAL A 148 11.33 0.66 10.01
N VAL A 149 10.40 -0.04 10.66
CA VAL A 149 8.96 0.00 10.37
C VAL A 149 8.20 0.27 11.67
N PHE A 150 7.18 1.12 11.61
CA PHE A 150 6.26 1.34 12.72
C PHE A 150 5.02 0.47 12.54
N VAL A 151 4.72 -0.32 13.56
CA VAL A 151 3.61 -1.29 13.52
C VAL A 151 2.72 -1.15 14.75
N GLY A 152 1.46 -1.51 14.58
CA GLY A 152 0.55 -1.79 15.67
C GLY A 152 0.46 -3.27 15.93
N LEU A 153 0.38 -3.67 17.20
CA LEU A 153 0.09 -5.04 17.60
C LEU A 153 -1.02 -5.06 18.63
N ASN A 154 -2.00 -5.94 18.45
CA ASN A 154 -3.08 -6.16 19.41
C ASN A 154 -2.82 -7.36 20.34
N ASP A 155 -1.53 -7.60 20.66
CA ASP A 155 -1.08 -8.73 21.50
C ASP A 155 -1.39 -8.56 22.98
N ARG A 156 -1.52 -7.31 23.47
CA ARG A 156 -1.94 -6.99 24.83
C ARG A 156 -3.47 -6.95 24.99
N ASP A 157 -4.16 -6.42 23.99
CA ASP A 157 -5.61 -6.24 23.96
C ASP A 157 -6.12 -6.56 22.56
N ALA A 158 -6.98 -7.55 22.42
CA ALA A 158 -7.45 -8.03 21.12
C ALA A 158 -8.18 -6.96 20.28
N ALA A 159 -8.74 -5.93 20.92
CA ALA A 159 -9.47 -4.85 20.25
C ALA A 159 -8.56 -3.69 19.81
N TRP A 160 -7.43 -3.48 20.49
CA TRP A 160 -6.63 -2.26 20.35
C TRP A 160 -5.16 -2.53 20.10
N HIS A 161 -4.59 -1.84 19.13
CA HIS A 161 -3.20 -2.01 18.72
C HIS A 161 -2.29 -1.02 19.46
N ASP A 162 -1.35 -1.55 20.21
CA ASP A 162 -0.22 -0.80 20.78
C ASP A 162 0.80 -0.49 19.67
N VAL A 163 1.50 0.64 19.76
CA VAL A 163 2.43 1.11 18.74
C VAL A 163 3.86 0.70 19.07
N TYR A 164 4.51 0.06 18.09
CA TYR A 164 5.90 -0.38 18.20
C TYR A 164 6.77 0.18 17.08
N LYS A 165 8.00 0.52 17.43
CA LYS A 165 9.12 0.67 16.49
C LYS A 165 9.77 -0.70 16.33
N VAL A 166 9.90 -1.18 15.10
CA VAL A 166 10.53 -2.47 14.80
C VAL A 166 11.72 -2.27 13.89
N LYS A 167 12.86 -2.83 14.29
CA LYS A 167 14.09 -2.83 13.51
C LYS A 167 14.05 -3.97 12.50
N ILE A 168 14.10 -3.67 11.21
CA ILE A 168 13.92 -4.66 10.15
C ILE A 168 15.07 -5.68 10.15
N SER A 169 16.30 -5.20 10.31
CA SER A 169 17.52 -6.04 10.28
C SER A 169 17.61 -7.06 11.41
N THR A 170 17.01 -6.78 12.56
CA THR A 170 17.12 -7.65 13.75
C THR A 170 15.79 -8.24 14.22
N GLY A 171 14.66 -7.58 13.93
CA GLY A 171 13.35 -7.89 14.51
C GLY A 171 13.17 -7.35 15.94
N GLU A 172 14.12 -6.54 16.44
CA GLU A 172 14.01 -5.88 17.75
C GLU A 172 12.81 -4.93 17.77
N ARG A 173 11.96 -5.07 18.79
CA ARG A 173 10.75 -4.27 18.99
C ARG A 173 10.87 -3.37 20.19
N THR A 174 10.56 -2.11 20.03
CA THR A 174 10.45 -1.12 21.11
C THR A 174 9.03 -0.59 21.17
N LEU A 175 8.38 -0.74 22.32
CA LEU A 175 7.06 -0.15 22.56
C LEU A 175 7.18 1.37 22.58
N LEU A 176 6.43 2.06 21.72
CA LEU A 176 6.35 3.52 21.69
C LEU A 176 5.15 4.05 22.46
N ARG A 177 4.00 3.43 22.28
CA ARG A 177 2.76 3.88 22.92
C ARG A 177 1.83 2.70 23.18
N LYS A 178 1.33 2.56 24.41
CA LYS A 178 0.19 1.70 24.72
C LYS A 178 -1.10 2.38 24.25
N ASN A 179 -2.00 1.60 23.68
CA ASN A 179 -3.32 2.07 23.31
C ASN A 179 -4.29 1.81 24.46
N THR A 180 -4.40 2.74 25.39
CA THR A 180 -5.34 2.72 26.52
C THR A 180 -6.57 3.58 26.25
N GLU A 181 -6.53 4.42 25.22
CA GLU A 181 -7.55 5.42 24.91
C GLU A 181 -8.42 5.03 23.68
N LYS A 182 -8.41 3.75 23.30
CA LYS A 182 -9.21 3.23 22.19
C LYS A 182 -8.93 3.95 20.85
N ILE A 183 -7.67 4.25 20.60
CA ILE A 183 -7.24 4.91 19.35
C ILE A 183 -7.44 3.95 18.16
N ALA A 184 -8.16 4.42 17.15
CA ALA A 184 -8.44 3.66 15.94
C ALA A 184 -7.31 3.75 14.89
N GLY A 185 -6.54 4.85 14.88
CA GLY A 185 -5.46 5.06 13.93
C GLY A 185 -4.35 5.96 14.48
N TRP A 186 -3.11 5.71 14.02
CA TRP A 186 -1.92 6.44 14.44
C TRP A 186 -1.25 7.09 13.24
N VAL A 187 -0.82 8.34 13.36
CA VAL A 187 -0.28 9.13 12.26
C VAL A 187 1.11 9.62 12.61
N PHE A 188 2.05 9.23 11.76
CA PHE A 188 3.45 9.62 11.84
C PHE A 188 3.74 10.78 10.87
N ASP A 189 4.63 11.67 11.24
CA ASP A 189 5.18 12.65 10.31
C ASP A 189 6.29 12.04 9.42
N LEU A 190 6.79 12.81 8.48
CA LEU A 190 7.82 12.34 7.53
C LEU A 190 9.17 12.05 8.21
N ALA A 191 9.39 12.57 9.41
CA ALA A 191 10.56 12.27 10.23
C ALA A 191 10.38 11.01 11.09
N GLY A 192 9.24 10.31 10.98
CA GLY A 192 8.95 9.12 11.76
C GLY A 192 8.58 9.40 13.23
N GLN A 193 8.12 10.62 13.52
CA GLN A 193 7.59 10.95 14.85
C GLN A 193 6.09 10.67 14.89
N LEU A 194 5.62 10.01 15.94
CA LEU A 194 4.20 9.80 16.20
C LEU A 194 3.58 11.15 16.63
N ARG A 195 2.69 11.70 15.81
CA ARG A 195 2.18 13.06 15.98
C ARG A 195 0.69 13.15 16.26
N LEU A 196 -0.10 12.36 15.57
CA LEU A 196 -1.56 12.41 15.69
C LEU A 196 -2.13 11.01 15.87
N ALA A 197 -3.35 10.99 16.41
CA ALA A 197 -4.15 9.80 16.62
C ALA A 197 -5.59 10.07 16.19
N ALA A 198 -6.25 9.09 15.59
CA ALA A 198 -7.67 9.13 15.26
C ALA A 198 -8.45 8.35 16.33
N HIS A 199 -9.44 8.98 16.91
CA HIS A 199 -10.32 8.42 17.94
C HIS A 199 -11.77 8.56 17.49
N VAL A 200 -12.59 7.59 17.81
CA VAL A 200 -14.04 7.67 17.64
C VAL A 200 -14.66 7.82 19.03
N ALA A 201 -15.30 8.97 19.25
CA ALA A 201 -15.95 9.27 20.51
C ALA A 201 -17.24 8.44 20.68
N ASP A 202 -17.74 8.33 21.92
CA ASP A 202 -18.93 7.51 22.23
C ASP A 202 -20.21 7.96 21.49
N ASN A 203 -20.28 9.21 21.05
CA ASN A 203 -21.38 9.76 20.24
C ASN A 203 -21.20 9.51 18.72
N GLY A 204 -20.11 8.85 18.31
CA GLY A 204 -19.79 8.55 16.92
C GLY A 204 -18.97 9.62 16.20
N ASP A 205 -18.65 10.74 16.83
CA ASP A 205 -17.80 11.78 16.25
C ASP A 205 -16.37 11.27 16.05
N THR A 206 -15.75 11.68 14.97
CA THR A 206 -14.31 11.45 14.74
C THR A 206 -13.52 12.59 15.37
N GLU A 207 -12.55 12.25 16.20
CA GLU A 207 -11.64 13.17 16.83
C GLU A 207 -10.20 12.92 16.38
N ILE A 208 -9.50 13.98 15.99
CA ILE A 208 -8.05 13.93 15.73
C ILE A 208 -7.37 14.53 16.94
N LEU A 209 -6.53 13.70 17.55
CA LEU A 209 -5.83 14.00 18.79
C LEU A 209 -4.35 14.23 18.48
N ARG A 210 -3.74 15.27 19.03
CA ARG A 210 -2.29 15.40 19.09
C ARG A 210 -1.77 14.45 20.16
N VAL A 211 -0.73 13.70 19.83
CA VAL A 211 -0.06 12.78 20.75
C VAL A 211 0.97 13.58 21.56
N ASP A 212 0.68 13.81 22.81
CA ASP A 212 1.59 14.43 23.78
C ASP A 212 2.32 13.32 24.57
N PRO A 213 3.43 13.58 25.30
CA PRO A 213 4.21 12.52 25.96
C PRO A 213 3.37 11.60 26.86
N GLU A 214 2.51 12.17 27.70
CA GLU A 214 1.71 11.42 28.68
C GLU A 214 0.17 11.57 28.49
N SER A 215 -0.25 12.28 27.42
CA SER A 215 -1.67 12.63 27.24
C SER A 215 -2.02 12.74 25.75
N PHE A 216 -3.25 13.14 25.49
CA PHE A 216 -3.76 13.52 24.17
C PHE A 216 -4.45 14.87 24.24
N THR A 217 -4.28 15.68 23.21
CA THR A 217 -4.99 16.94 23.07
C THR A 217 -5.84 16.91 21.80
N LYS A 218 -7.16 17.05 21.92
CA LYS A 218 -8.04 17.15 20.75
C LYS A 218 -7.71 18.41 19.96
N VAL A 219 -7.35 18.26 18.69
CA VAL A 219 -6.98 19.37 17.79
C VAL A 219 -7.97 19.55 16.64
N TYR A 220 -8.73 18.51 16.30
CA TYR A 220 -9.74 18.56 15.24
C TYR A 220 -10.88 17.58 15.57
N SER A 221 -12.08 17.85 15.07
CA SER A 221 -13.19 16.88 15.13
C SER A 221 -14.20 17.16 14.03
N CYS A 222 -14.88 16.12 13.61
CA CYS A 222 -16.06 16.17 12.76
C CYS A 222 -17.16 15.28 13.37
N ASN A 223 -18.41 15.66 13.14
CA ASN A 223 -19.54 14.92 13.69
C ASN A 223 -19.81 13.64 12.89
N VAL A 224 -20.70 12.79 13.39
CA VAL A 224 -21.02 11.48 12.82
C VAL A 224 -21.53 11.52 11.36
N PHE A 225 -22.01 12.65 10.87
CA PHE A 225 -22.48 12.85 9.49
C PHE A 225 -21.39 13.45 8.58
N GLU A 226 -20.25 13.79 9.14
CA GLU A 226 -19.10 14.34 8.42
C GLU A 226 -17.97 13.32 8.36
N SER A 227 -17.06 13.53 7.43
CA SER A 227 -15.81 12.76 7.32
C SER A 227 -14.63 13.67 7.59
N CYS A 228 -13.65 13.20 8.34
CA CYS A 228 -12.36 13.84 8.44
C CYS A 228 -11.26 12.83 8.78
N GLY A 229 -10.14 12.95 8.11
CA GLY A 229 -8.99 12.08 8.33
C GLY A 229 -7.68 12.70 7.86
N PRO A 230 -6.58 12.51 8.61
CA PRO A 230 -5.24 12.88 8.17
C PRO A 230 -4.83 12.03 6.97
N VAL A 231 -4.38 12.68 5.89
CA VAL A 231 -3.85 12.03 4.69
C VAL A 231 -2.34 11.84 4.83
N ARG A 232 -1.61 12.92 5.12
CA ARG A 232 -0.16 12.90 5.23
C ARG A 232 0.35 14.22 5.83
N PHE A 233 1.40 14.17 6.63
CA PHE A 233 2.10 15.38 7.03
C PHE A 233 2.72 16.09 5.83
N HIS A 234 2.60 17.41 5.83
CA HIS A 234 3.31 18.28 4.88
C HIS A 234 4.82 18.23 5.17
N LYS A 235 5.64 18.47 4.15
CA LYS A 235 7.11 18.42 4.26
C LYS A 235 7.72 19.39 5.27
N ASP A 236 6.96 20.42 5.71
CA ASP A 236 7.42 21.33 6.77
C ASP A 236 7.42 20.67 8.17
N GLY A 237 6.88 19.45 8.32
CA GLY A 237 6.80 18.72 9.56
C GLY A 237 5.85 19.32 10.59
N LYS A 238 5.04 20.33 10.22
CA LYS A 238 4.12 21.05 11.10
C LYS A 238 2.68 20.83 10.73
N ARG A 239 2.34 21.04 9.47
CA ARG A 239 0.99 20.95 8.95
C ARG A 239 0.70 19.53 8.43
N VAL A 240 -0.56 19.19 8.36
CA VAL A 240 -1.04 17.89 7.88
C VAL A 240 -2.11 18.11 6.80
N TYR A 241 -2.00 17.39 5.70
CA TYR A 241 -3.07 17.30 4.73
C TYR A 241 -4.21 16.49 5.35
N MET A 242 -5.42 17.01 5.24
CA MET A 242 -6.64 16.38 5.72
C MET A 242 -7.61 16.20 4.55
N GLU A 243 -8.31 15.09 4.54
CA GLU A 243 -9.51 14.93 3.75
C GLU A 243 -10.71 15.20 4.65
N THR A 244 -11.61 16.09 4.25
CA THR A 244 -12.76 16.43 5.08
C THR A 244 -13.90 17.10 4.31
N ASN A 245 -15.13 16.86 4.74
CA ASN A 245 -16.31 17.65 4.38
C ASN A 245 -16.88 18.44 5.57
N LYS A 246 -16.09 18.64 6.61
CA LYS A 246 -16.53 19.39 7.80
C LYS A 246 -17.06 20.77 7.43
N GLY A 247 -18.21 21.13 8.01
CA GLY A 247 -18.93 22.36 7.75
C GLY A 247 -20.03 22.15 6.70
N GLU A 248 -20.24 23.14 5.83
CA GLU A 248 -21.31 23.12 4.84
C GLU A 248 -21.05 22.27 3.57
N PRO A 249 -19.80 21.96 3.14
CA PRO A 249 -19.60 21.19 1.92
C PRO A 249 -20.19 19.79 2.02
N ASP A 250 -20.95 19.42 1.03
CA ASP A 250 -21.44 18.04 0.84
C ASP A 250 -20.27 17.10 0.49
N LEU A 251 -19.40 17.55 -0.42
CA LEU A 251 -18.28 16.76 -0.91
C LEU A 251 -17.02 16.94 -0.07
N THR A 252 -16.26 15.85 0.10
CA THR A 252 -14.95 15.92 0.74
C THR A 252 -13.95 16.71 -0.12
N ARG A 253 -13.02 17.37 0.56
CA ARG A 253 -11.97 18.20 -0.03
C ARG A 253 -10.63 17.95 0.65
N LEU A 254 -9.56 18.33 -0.03
CA LEU A 254 -8.22 18.34 0.55
C LEU A 254 -7.98 19.67 1.23
N THR A 255 -7.63 19.65 2.51
CA THR A 255 -7.22 20.82 3.28
C THR A 255 -5.83 20.66 3.84
N LEU A 256 -5.21 21.73 4.27
CA LEU A 256 -3.94 21.75 4.99
C LEU A 256 -4.18 22.38 6.37
N PHE A 257 -4.06 21.56 7.39
CA PHE A 257 -4.37 21.87 8.77
C PHE A 257 -3.10 21.99 9.62
N ASP A 258 -3.02 23.00 10.46
CA ASP A 258 -1.97 23.16 11.47
C ASP A 258 -2.50 22.75 12.85
N PRO A 259 -2.06 21.59 13.38
CA PRO A 259 -2.52 21.11 14.69
C PRO A 259 -2.11 21.98 15.88
N ALA A 260 -1.13 22.87 15.71
CA ALA A 260 -0.66 23.75 16.78
C ALA A 260 -1.51 25.01 16.92
N SER A 261 -1.93 25.60 15.80
CA SER A 261 -2.72 26.84 15.78
C SER A 261 -4.21 26.62 15.54
N GLY A 262 -4.62 25.43 15.09
CA GLY A 262 -5.98 25.14 14.64
C GLY A 262 -6.34 25.77 13.29
N LYS A 263 -5.38 26.38 12.59
CA LYS A 263 -5.63 27.00 11.29
C LYS A 263 -5.76 25.96 10.22
N GLU A 264 -6.77 26.09 9.39
CA GLU A 264 -7.05 25.24 8.24
C GLU A 264 -7.20 26.08 6.98
N GLU A 265 -6.64 25.60 5.86
CA GLU A 265 -6.80 26.20 4.55
C GLU A 265 -7.18 25.14 3.51
N VAL A 266 -8.11 25.48 2.62
CA VAL A 266 -8.50 24.58 1.52
C VAL A 266 -7.37 24.53 0.50
N VAL A 267 -6.87 23.33 0.23
CA VAL A 267 -5.88 23.07 -0.81
C VAL A 267 -6.56 22.88 -2.16
N GLU A 268 -7.62 22.06 -2.17
CA GLU A 268 -8.37 21.77 -3.40
C GLU A 268 -9.74 21.16 -3.08
N THR A 269 -10.71 21.48 -3.89
CA THR A 269 -12.01 20.80 -4.03
C THR A 269 -12.08 20.24 -5.44
N ASP A 270 -13.03 19.33 -5.73
CA ASP A 270 -13.24 18.91 -7.13
C ASP A 270 -13.46 20.14 -8.03
N PRO A 271 -12.57 20.40 -9.01
CA PRO A 271 -12.72 21.55 -9.92
C PRO A 271 -14.03 21.54 -10.71
N LYS A 272 -14.71 20.39 -10.82
CA LYS A 272 -16.04 20.27 -11.43
C LYS A 272 -17.19 20.29 -10.42
N GLY A 273 -16.90 20.20 -9.13
CA GLY A 273 -17.90 20.18 -8.06
C GLY A 273 -18.87 19.01 -8.13
N ARG A 274 -18.43 17.82 -8.55
CA ARG A 274 -19.31 16.68 -8.82
C ARG A 274 -19.09 15.49 -7.91
N VAL A 275 -17.87 15.30 -7.43
CA VAL A 275 -17.48 14.11 -6.67
C VAL A 275 -16.58 14.48 -5.49
N ASP A 276 -16.49 13.57 -4.55
CA ASP A 276 -15.57 13.67 -3.43
C ASP A 276 -14.11 13.76 -3.88
N PHE A 277 -13.25 14.28 -3.00
CA PHE A 277 -11.82 14.18 -3.15
C PHE A 277 -11.42 12.69 -3.25
N GLY A 278 -10.57 12.37 -4.24
CA GLY A 278 -10.16 10.98 -4.48
C GLY A 278 -8.81 10.66 -3.89
N ASN A 279 -7.74 11.30 -4.40
CA ASN A 279 -6.39 10.99 -3.93
C ASN A 279 -5.41 12.16 -4.11
N ALA A 280 -4.40 12.23 -3.25
CA ALA A 280 -3.25 13.12 -3.32
C ALA A 280 -2.00 12.32 -3.71
N VAL A 281 -1.32 12.71 -4.78
CA VAL A 281 -0.07 12.11 -5.23
C VAL A 281 1.09 12.98 -4.77
N PHE A 282 2.01 12.38 -4.04
CA PHE A 282 3.22 13.05 -3.55
C PHE A 282 4.44 12.48 -4.24
N ALA A 283 5.33 13.36 -4.69
CA ALA A 283 6.63 12.95 -5.19
C ALA A 283 7.45 12.27 -4.10
N ASP A 284 7.99 11.08 -4.36
CA ASP A 284 8.80 10.39 -3.34
C ASP A 284 10.14 11.10 -3.11
N ALA A 285 10.71 11.72 -4.16
CA ALA A 285 11.97 12.44 -4.08
C ALA A 285 11.91 13.75 -3.29
N THR A 286 10.77 14.47 -3.32
CA THR A 286 10.69 15.84 -2.78
C THR A 286 9.64 16.03 -1.68
N ASP A 287 8.77 15.04 -1.47
CA ASP A 287 7.60 15.09 -0.59
C ASP A 287 6.56 16.17 -0.97
N GLU A 288 6.66 16.71 -2.19
CA GLU A 288 5.69 17.69 -2.72
C GLU A 288 4.41 17.02 -3.19
N LEU A 289 3.29 17.70 -3.01
CA LEU A 289 2.02 17.36 -3.66
C LEU A 289 2.11 17.70 -5.16
N VAL A 290 2.19 16.69 -6.01
CA VAL A 290 2.41 16.84 -7.45
C VAL A 290 1.14 16.70 -8.29
N ALA A 291 0.14 15.99 -7.79
CA ALA A 291 -1.14 15.86 -8.44
C ALA A 291 -2.25 15.47 -7.45
N THR A 292 -3.49 15.72 -7.86
CA THR A 292 -4.70 15.23 -7.20
C THR A 292 -5.54 14.47 -8.21
N SER A 293 -6.35 13.54 -7.76
CA SER A 293 -7.27 12.80 -8.63
C SER A 293 -8.68 12.71 -8.05
N TYR A 294 -9.64 12.56 -8.93
CA TYR A 294 -11.07 12.47 -8.64
C TYR A 294 -11.69 11.36 -9.47
N GLU A 295 -12.46 10.49 -8.82
CA GLU A 295 -13.18 9.42 -9.51
C GLU A 295 -14.58 9.91 -9.91
N ASP A 296 -14.78 10.07 -11.21
CA ASP A 296 -16.06 10.45 -11.81
C ASP A 296 -16.49 9.31 -12.78
N ASP A 297 -17.11 9.61 -13.90
CA ASP A 297 -17.27 8.66 -15.01
C ASP A 297 -15.92 8.13 -15.53
N ARG A 298 -14.86 8.91 -15.33
CA ARG A 298 -13.45 8.52 -15.50
C ARG A 298 -12.60 9.21 -14.44
N THR A 299 -11.46 8.62 -14.10
CA THR A 299 -10.46 9.26 -13.25
C THR A 299 -9.99 10.57 -13.90
N ARG A 300 -10.11 11.66 -13.18
CA ARG A 300 -9.59 12.98 -13.57
C ARG A 300 -8.38 13.30 -12.72
N ILE A 301 -7.28 13.71 -13.36
CA ILE A 301 -6.03 14.05 -12.68
C ILE A 301 -5.73 15.52 -12.91
N TYR A 302 -5.40 16.24 -11.84
CA TYR A 302 -5.01 17.65 -11.85
C TYR A 302 -3.57 17.79 -11.37
N PHE A 303 -2.68 18.18 -12.26
CA PHE A 303 -1.25 18.29 -11.96
C PHE A 303 -0.92 19.63 -11.32
N ARG A 304 -0.04 19.60 -10.32
CA ARG A 304 0.56 20.75 -9.66
C ARG A 304 2.04 20.90 -10.02
N ASP A 305 2.67 19.84 -10.50
CA ASP A 305 4.04 19.83 -11.01
C ASP A 305 4.04 19.66 -12.53
N LYS A 306 4.71 20.61 -13.23
CA LYS A 306 4.74 20.63 -14.71
C LYS A 306 5.59 19.50 -15.29
N ALA A 307 6.64 19.06 -14.61
CA ALA A 307 7.48 17.96 -15.09
C ALA A 307 6.72 16.63 -14.99
N TRP A 308 6.01 16.41 -13.88
CA TRP A 308 5.12 15.27 -13.73
C TRP A 308 4.00 15.26 -14.77
N GLU A 309 3.40 16.41 -15.06
CA GLU A 309 2.39 16.51 -16.10
C GLU A 309 2.96 16.19 -17.48
N ALA A 310 4.14 16.72 -17.81
CA ALA A 310 4.78 16.46 -19.09
C ALA A 310 5.09 14.98 -19.32
N ASP A 311 5.62 14.30 -18.28
CA ASP A 311 5.89 12.85 -18.31
C ASP A 311 4.58 12.06 -18.47
N TYR A 312 3.54 12.42 -17.73
CA TYR A 312 2.24 11.78 -17.84
C TYR A 312 1.64 11.93 -19.24
N ARG A 313 1.65 13.14 -19.81
CA ARG A 313 1.16 13.40 -21.17
C ARG A 313 1.96 12.65 -22.23
N LEU A 314 3.27 12.50 -22.03
CA LEU A 314 4.10 11.68 -22.91
C LEU A 314 3.66 10.20 -22.87
N LEU A 315 3.38 9.68 -21.69
CA LEU A 315 2.90 8.31 -21.51
C LEU A 315 1.52 8.09 -22.15
N GLU A 316 0.57 9.00 -21.95
CA GLU A 316 -0.74 8.95 -22.63
C GLU A 316 -0.58 8.91 -24.16
N LYS A 317 0.31 9.74 -24.70
CA LYS A 317 0.61 9.76 -26.15
C LYS A 317 1.23 8.46 -26.65
N LYS A 318 2.07 7.81 -25.83
CA LYS A 318 2.75 6.55 -26.17
C LYS A 318 1.81 5.33 -26.03
N LEU A 319 0.78 5.43 -25.22
CA LEU A 319 -0.14 4.34 -24.87
C LEU A 319 -1.60 4.75 -25.17
N PRO A 320 -1.92 5.06 -26.44
CA PRO A 320 -3.21 5.62 -26.80
C PRO A 320 -4.37 4.66 -26.48
N GLY A 321 -5.51 5.24 -26.02
CA GLY A 321 -6.70 4.48 -25.67
C GLY A 321 -6.63 3.71 -24.35
N ARG A 322 -5.59 3.92 -23.54
CA ARG A 322 -5.42 3.30 -22.23
C ARG A 322 -5.41 4.35 -21.12
N HIS A 323 -5.89 3.95 -19.97
CA HIS A 323 -5.63 4.68 -18.72
C HIS A 323 -4.20 4.40 -18.28
N VAL A 324 -3.45 5.44 -18.03
CA VAL A 324 -2.07 5.37 -17.58
C VAL A 324 -2.02 5.74 -16.10
N MET A 325 -1.40 4.90 -15.29
CA MET A 325 -1.27 5.13 -13.85
C MET A 325 0.16 4.84 -13.40
N PRO A 326 0.90 5.82 -12.88
CA PRO A 326 2.14 5.55 -12.15
C PRO A 326 1.83 4.63 -10.94
N ALA A 327 2.52 3.50 -10.88
CA ALA A 327 2.27 2.44 -9.89
C ALA A 327 3.47 2.25 -8.93
N GLY A 328 4.33 3.23 -8.86
CA GLY A 328 5.54 3.26 -8.02
C GLY A 328 6.75 3.76 -8.79
N SER A 329 7.81 4.10 -8.05
CA SER A 329 9.05 4.64 -8.60
C SER A 329 10.25 4.22 -7.76
N THR A 330 11.45 4.49 -8.29
CA THR A 330 12.67 4.59 -7.49
C THR A 330 12.59 5.79 -6.54
N ALA A 331 13.42 5.80 -5.48
CA ALA A 331 13.42 6.86 -4.49
C ALA A 331 13.78 8.25 -5.08
N ASP A 332 14.58 8.27 -6.15
CA ASP A 332 14.95 9.47 -6.90
C ASP A 332 13.99 9.78 -8.05
N GLU A 333 12.97 8.94 -8.24
CA GLU A 333 11.97 9.03 -9.33
C GLU A 333 12.54 9.00 -10.75
N SER A 334 13.77 8.56 -10.94
CA SER A 334 14.37 8.43 -12.27
C SER A 334 13.71 7.30 -13.09
N LEU A 335 13.16 6.30 -12.41
CA LEU A 335 12.48 5.16 -13.04
C LEU A 335 11.09 4.97 -12.42
N TRP A 336 10.06 4.97 -13.26
CA TRP A 336 8.69 4.69 -12.86
C TRP A 336 8.23 3.31 -13.31
N MET A 337 7.48 2.63 -12.45
CA MET A 337 6.58 1.55 -12.85
C MET A 337 5.25 2.17 -13.26
N VAL A 338 4.81 1.89 -14.49
CA VAL A 338 3.57 2.45 -15.03
C VAL A 338 2.63 1.30 -15.40
N THR A 339 1.40 1.37 -14.96
CA THR A 339 0.33 0.48 -15.40
C THR A 339 -0.51 1.18 -16.47
N ALA A 340 -0.76 0.52 -17.59
CA ALA A 340 -1.68 0.99 -18.61
C ALA A 340 -2.75 -0.07 -18.87
N TYR A 341 -4.02 0.28 -18.73
CA TYR A 341 -5.17 -0.63 -18.81
C TYR A 341 -6.37 0.06 -19.48
N SER A 342 -7.39 -0.72 -19.81
CA SER A 342 -8.68 -0.21 -20.30
C SER A 342 -9.82 -1.13 -19.84
N ASP A 343 -11.04 -0.78 -20.19
CA ASP A 343 -12.24 -1.58 -19.97
C ASP A 343 -12.23 -2.95 -20.68
N VAL A 344 -11.37 -3.12 -21.68
CA VAL A 344 -11.21 -4.35 -22.47
C VAL A 344 -9.80 -4.95 -22.41
N ASP A 345 -8.92 -4.39 -21.58
CA ASP A 345 -7.52 -4.82 -21.41
C ASP A 345 -7.15 -4.80 -19.92
N PRO A 346 -6.88 -5.94 -19.28
CA PRO A 346 -6.58 -6.03 -17.85
C PRO A 346 -5.30 -5.27 -17.47
N GLY A 347 -4.51 -4.85 -18.45
CA GLY A 347 -3.39 -3.98 -18.27
C GLY A 347 -2.02 -4.63 -18.42
N THR A 348 -1.08 -3.78 -18.78
CA THR A 348 0.34 -4.10 -18.89
C THR A 348 1.15 -3.12 -18.03
N ARG A 349 2.19 -3.61 -17.40
CA ARG A 349 3.15 -2.78 -16.66
C ARG A 349 4.36 -2.48 -17.51
N TYR A 350 4.79 -1.23 -17.48
CA TYR A 350 5.93 -0.70 -18.19
C TYR A 350 6.93 -0.08 -17.21
N LEU A 351 8.19 -0.11 -17.59
CA LEU A 351 9.21 0.73 -16.97
C LEU A 351 9.36 2.00 -17.83
N PHE A 352 9.28 3.14 -17.19
CA PHE A 352 9.45 4.44 -17.80
C PHE A 352 10.64 5.14 -17.18
N GLU A 353 11.70 5.26 -17.96
CA GLU A 353 12.87 6.06 -17.59
C GLU A 353 12.51 7.52 -17.83
N ARG A 354 12.38 8.26 -16.74
CA ARG A 354 12.22 9.72 -16.81
C ARG A 354 13.52 10.30 -17.31
N LYS A 355 13.44 11.20 -18.21
CA LYS A 355 14.68 11.82 -18.67
C LYS A 355 15.33 12.60 -17.57
N THR A 356 16.24 12.15 -17.52
CA THR A 356 17.54 12.79 -17.60
C THR A 356 17.66 13.80 -18.73
#